data_7d0b637201aedac5b4d878bb55032c68
#
_entry.id   7d0b637201aedac5b4d878bb55032c68
#
_cell.length_a   1.000
_cell.length_b   1.000
_cell.length_c   1.000
_cell.angle_alpha   90.00
_cell.angle_beta   90.00
_cell.angle_gamma   90.00
#
_symmetry.space_group_name_H-M   'P 1'
#
loop_
_entity.id
_entity.type
_entity.pdbx_description
1 polymer ?
#
loop_
_entity_poly.entity_id
_entity_poly.type
_entity_poly.pdbx_seq_one_letter_code
_entity_poly.pdbx_strand_id
1 'polypeptide(L)'
;MGKKWIVGLMILITLWAMTGCGKQEMIRCEYTNEAAGFTLSIDRPVEWTAKLQEGWPATETEEASPDEGIRLFPDDSQESSIYFCNSFSPYYAGDENDLETVEVNEELTALHGIEISGEGVSESYVFKGDFTGQGFYNITISMSQKDYKKYKKIISQMVASCQIREWEPENATVSESIENVENTENNDLMILGTLLDRTR
;
A
#
# COMPACT_ATOMS: atom_id res chain seq x y z
N MET A 1 -25.93 -52.87 -8.45
CA MET A 1 -25.94 -51.53 -9.13
C MET A 1 -25.39 -50.38 -8.27
N GLY A 2 -24.81 -50.59 -7.09
CA GLY A 2 -24.43 -49.53 -6.15
C GLY A 2 -23.02 -48.93 -6.29
N LYS A 3 -22.05 -49.62 -6.91
CA LYS A 3 -20.65 -49.19 -6.91
C LYS A 3 -20.27 -48.06 -7.88
N LYS A 4 -21.01 -47.89 -8.97
CA LYS A 4 -20.71 -46.89 -10.00
C LYS A 4 -21.12 -45.46 -9.59
N TRP A 5 -22.11 -45.34 -8.72
CA TRP A 5 -22.59 -44.04 -8.23
C TRP A 5 -21.68 -43.42 -7.15
N ILE A 6 -21.00 -44.25 -6.37
CA ILE A 6 -20.09 -43.78 -5.32
C ILE A 6 -18.82 -43.17 -5.93
N VAL A 7 -18.32 -43.74 -7.03
CA VAL A 7 -17.15 -43.22 -7.75
C VAL A 7 -17.46 -41.87 -8.40
N GLY A 8 -18.65 -41.72 -8.99
CA GLY A 8 -19.10 -40.46 -9.58
C GLY A 8 -19.25 -39.34 -8.55
N LEU A 9 -19.76 -39.65 -7.35
CA LEU A 9 -19.90 -38.69 -6.26
C LEU A 9 -18.56 -38.26 -5.68
N MET A 10 -17.59 -39.17 -5.52
CA MET A 10 -16.24 -38.88 -5.06
C MET A 10 -15.49 -37.98 -6.05
N ILE A 11 -15.65 -38.18 -7.35
CA ILE A 11 -15.02 -37.31 -8.38
C ILE A 11 -15.64 -35.93 -8.35
N LEU A 12 -16.96 -35.80 -8.13
CA LEU A 12 -17.62 -34.48 -8.02
C LEU A 12 -17.15 -33.71 -6.76
N ILE A 13 -16.97 -34.39 -5.62
CA ILE A 13 -16.49 -33.77 -4.38
C ILE A 13 -15.01 -33.36 -4.52
N THR A 14 -14.18 -34.15 -5.20
CA THR A 14 -12.77 -33.78 -5.43
C THR A 14 -12.62 -32.63 -6.44
N LEU A 15 -13.49 -32.52 -7.45
CA LEU A 15 -13.50 -31.36 -8.33
C LEU A 15 -13.97 -30.07 -7.59
N TRP A 16 -14.93 -30.18 -6.67
CA TRP A 16 -15.36 -29.03 -5.87
C TRP A 16 -14.30 -28.58 -4.85
N ALA A 17 -13.49 -29.51 -4.33
CA ALA A 17 -12.40 -29.18 -3.43
C ALA A 17 -11.21 -28.49 -4.15
N MET A 18 -11.08 -28.65 -5.47
CA MET A 18 -10.03 -27.98 -6.25
C MET A 18 -10.43 -26.58 -6.75
N THR A 19 -11.72 -26.23 -6.76
CA THR A 19 -12.19 -24.90 -7.17
C THR A 19 -12.27 -23.90 -6.02
N GLY A 20 -11.96 -24.30 -4.78
CA GLY A 20 -12.10 -23.48 -3.58
C GLY A 20 -10.88 -22.70 -3.13
N CYS A 21 -9.77 -22.72 -3.86
CA CYS A 21 -8.60 -21.90 -3.57
C CYS A 21 -8.35 -20.93 -4.74
N GLY A 22 -9.26 -19.99 -4.91
CA GLY A 22 -9.00 -18.82 -5.74
C GLY A 22 -7.76 -18.13 -5.18
N LYS A 23 -6.59 -18.32 -5.83
CA LYS A 23 -5.44 -17.48 -5.52
C LYS A 23 -5.90 -16.07 -5.81
N GLN A 24 -5.92 -15.24 -4.78
CA GLN A 24 -6.16 -13.83 -4.95
C GLN A 24 -5.10 -13.29 -5.89
N GLU A 25 -5.53 -12.64 -6.97
CA GLU A 25 -4.61 -12.04 -7.93
C GLU A 25 -3.94 -10.84 -7.27
N MET A 26 -2.61 -10.82 -7.32
CA MET A 26 -1.79 -9.76 -6.74
C MET A 26 -1.11 -9.00 -7.88
N ILE A 27 -1.07 -7.67 -7.76
CA ILE A 27 -0.37 -6.79 -8.70
C ILE A 27 0.61 -5.91 -7.95
N ARG A 28 1.75 -5.62 -8.59
CA ARG A 28 2.78 -4.73 -8.05
C ARG A 28 2.30 -3.28 -8.09
N CYS A 29 2.52 -2.57 -7.00
CA CYS A 29 2.34 -1.14 -6.88
C CYS A 29 3.68 -0.50 -6.51
N GLU A 30 4.06 0.59 -7.19
CA GLU A 30 5.35 1.25 -7.01
C GLU A 30 5.16 2.76 -6.84
N TYR A 31 6.02 3.35 -6.01
CA TYR A 31 6.17 4.78 -5.84
C TYR A 31 7.67 5.12 -5.92
N THR A 32 8.04 6.06 -6.79
CA THR A 32 9.42 6.53 -6.95
C THR A 32 9.51 8.01 -6.65
N ASN A 33 10.43 8.37 -5.77
CA ASN A 33 10.88 9.75 -5.60
C ASN A 33 12.30 9.88 -6.14
N GLU A 34 12.41 10.40 -7.35
CA GLU A 34 13.71 10.63 -8.02
C GLU A 34 14.58 11.64 -7.28
N ALA A 35 13.95 12.67 -6.70
CA ALA A 35 14.67 13.73 -5.99
C ALA A 35 15.25 13.25 -4.65
N ALA A 36 14.54 12.35 -3.96
CA ALA A 36 15.01 11.71 -2.73
C ALA A 36 15.76 10.40 -2.98
N GLY A 37 15.79 9.91 -4.21
CA GLY A 37 16.61 8.78 -4.63
C GLY A 37 16.11 7.40 -4.17
N PHE A 38 14.79 7.18 -4.06
CA PHE A 38 14.26 5.88 -3.65
C PHE A 38 13.04 5.42 -4.45
N THR A 39 12.81 4.12 -4.42
CA THR A 39 11.60 3.47 -4.91
C THR A 39 11.03 2.53 -3.85
N LEU A 40 9.75 2.67 -3.55
CA LEU A 40 8.96 1.77 -2.72
C LEU A 40 8.11 0.89 -3.61
N SER A 41 8.04 -0.41 -3.33
CA SER A 41 7.10 -1.27 -4.03
C SER A 41 6.48 -2.31 -3.11
N ILE A 42 5.21 -2.67 -3.38
CA ILE A 42 4.43 -3.63 -2.60
C ILE A 42 3.40 -4.31 -3.51
N ASP A 43 3.19 -5.61 -3.33
CA ASP A 43 2.11 -6.30 -4.04
C ASP A 43 0.79 -6.10 -3.30
N ARG A 44 -0.28 -5.84 -4.04
CA ARG A 44 -1.64 -5.69 -3.52
C ARG A 44 -2.63 -6.54 -4.29
N PRO A 45 -3.77 -6.92 -3.68
CA PRO A 45 -4.88 -7.47 -4.44
C PRO A 45 -5.33 -6.54 -5.57
N VAL A 46 -5.67 -7.10 -6.72
CA VAL A 46 -6.13 -6.32 -7.88
C VAL A 46 -7.36 -5.47 -7.56
N GLU A 47 -8.25 -5.97 -6.70
CA GLU A 47 -9.47 -5.29 -6.28
C GLU A 47 -9.27 -4.18 -5.23
N TRP A 48 -8.07 -4.07 -4.64
CA TRP A 48 -7.80 -2.98 -3.69
C TRP A 48 -7.44 -1.71 -4.43
N THR A 49 -7.94 -0.57 -3.96
CA THR A 49 -7.57 0.74 -4.49
C THR A 49 -6.20 1.15 -3.97
N ALA A 50 -5.35 1.68 -4.86
CA ALA A 50 -4.08 2.30 -4.51
C ALA A 50 -4.14 3.80 -4.80
N LYS A 51 -3.60 4.61 -3.87
CA LYS A 51 -3.37 6.05 -4.08
C LYS A 51 -1.91 6.35 -3.80
N LEU A 52 -1.28 7.08 -4.70
CA LEU A 52 0.06 7.63 -4.45
C LEU A 52 -0.11 8.93 -3.67
N GLN A 53 0.71 9.11 -2.66
CA GLN A 53 0.75 10.32 -1.85
C GLN A 53 2.14 10.93 -1.99
N GLU A 54 2.18 12.18 -2.44
CA GLU A 54 3.40 12.98 -2.50
C GLU A 54 3.53 13.79 -1.23
N GLY A 55 4.76 13.96 -0.77
CA GLY A 55 5.08 14.91 0.30
C GLY A 55 4.90 16.36 -0.19
N TRP A 56 4.70 17.28 0.74
CA TRP A 56 4.63 18.71 0.42
C TRP A 56 5.59 19.54 1.27
N PRO A 57 6.17 20.60 0.70
CA PRO A 57 7.05 21.50 1.45
C PRO A 57 6.25 22.35 2.43
N ALA A 58 6.94 22.89 3.45
CA ALA A 58 6.34 23.85 4.36
C ALA A 58 5.85 25.11 3.61
N THR A 59 4.68 25.59 4.02
CA THR A 59 4.11 26.89 3.60
C THR A 59 4.02 27.83 4.79
N GLU A 60 3.48 29.06 4.59
CA GLU A 60 3.25 29.99 5.71
C GLU A 60 2.20 29.48 6.71
N THR A 61 1.31 28.59 6.28
CA THR A 61 0.16 28.10 7.07
C THR A 61 0.20 26.62 7.38
N GLU A 62 1.05 25.85 6.71
CA GLU A 62 1.16 24.41 6.87
C GLU A 62 2.62 24.00 7.04
N GLU A 63 2.86 23.08 7.98
CA GLU A 63 4.17 22.45 8.13
C GLU A 63 4.43 21.50 6.95
N ALA A 64 5.69 21.29 6.60
CA ALA A 64 6.06 20.29 5.59
C ALA A 64 5.56 18.90 6.02
N SER A 65 5.01 18.16 5.08
CA SER A 65 4.77 16.73 5.27
C SER A 65 5.67 15.96 4.32
N PRO A 66 6.67 15.28 4.84
CA PRO A 66 7.54 14.42 4.04
C PRO A 66 6.93 13.06 3.76
N ASP A 67 5.76 12.77 4.33
CA ASP A 67 5.11 11.48 4.20
C ASP A 67 4.67 11.25 2.77
N GLU A 68 5.43 10.43 2.08
CA GLU A 68 5.21 10.13 0.67
C GLU A 68 5.31 8.63 0.42
N GLY A 69 4.48 8.10 -0.48
CA GLY A 69 4.45 6.68 -0.76
C GLY A 69 3.12 6.17 -1.31
N ILE A 70 2.77 4.96 -0.91
CA ILE A 70 1.63 4.19 -1.43
C ILE A 70 0.61 3.97 -0.32
N ARG A 71 -0.62 4.44 -0.52
CA ARG A 71 -1.74 4.15 0.38
C ARG A 71 -2.72 3.19 -0.29
N LEU A 72 -3.03 2.09 0.39
CA LEU A 72 -3.86 1.00 -0.11
C LEU A 72 -5.14 0.87 0.71
N PHE A 73 -6.25 0.65 0.01
CA PHE A 73 -7.57 0.54 0.62
C PHE A 73 -8.25 -0.75 0.18
N PRO A 74 -8.70 -1.60 1.14
CA PRO A 74 -9.39 -2.85 0.82
C PRO A 74 -10.81 -2.66 0.30
N ASP A 75 -11.39 -1.47 0.53
CA ASP A 75 -12.72 -1.08 0.09
C ASP A 75 -12.81 0.44 -0.13
N ASP A 76 -13.95 0.90 -0.64
CA ASP A 76 -14.17 2.32 -0.95
C ASP A 76 -14.43 3.19 0.30
N SER A 77 -14.62 2.59 1.49
CA SER A 77 -14.91 3.35 2.72
C SER A 77 -13.72 4.19 3.20
N GLN A 78 -12.50 3.76 2.85
CA GLN A 78 -11.23 4.36 3.27
C GLN A 78 -11.03 4.38 4.81
N GLU A 79 -11.87 3.70 5.57
CA GLU A 79 -11.72 3.53 7.02
C GLU A 79 -10.59 2.54 7.37
N SER A 80 -10.39 1.56 6.47
CA SER A 80 -9.30 0.59 6.56
C SER A 80 -8.23 0.91 5.53
N SER A 81 -6.99 1.06 5.96
CA SER A 81 -5.88 1.38 5.05
C SER A 81 -4.57 0.76 5.46
N ILE A 82 -3.72 0.55 4.45
CA ILE A 82 -2.29 0.26 4.62
C ILE A 82 -1.52 1.39 3.95
N TYR A 83 -0.56 1.96 4.66
CA TYR A 83 0.27 3.03 4.14
C TYR A 83 1.73 2.61 4.19
N PHE A 84 2.35 2.49 3.02
CA PHE A 84 3.78 2.27 2.87
C PHE A 84 4.44 3.56 2.41
N CYS A 85 5.22 4.18 3.30
CA CYS A 85 5.73 5.52 3.07
C CYS A 85 7.17 5.72 3.58
N ASN A 86 7.81 6.75 3.03
CA ASN A 86 8.95 7.41 3.63
C ASN A 86 8.44 8.56 4.52
N SER A 87 9.07 8.78 5.67
CA SER A 87 8.75 9.87 6.61
C SER A 87 9.97 10.28 7.44
N PHE A 88 9.95 11.46 8.05
CA PHE A 88 11.03 11.91 8.96
C PHE A 88 10.98 11.25 10.33
N SER A 89 9.85 10.65 10.69
CA SER A 89 9.67 10.03 12.00
C SER A 89 9.21 8.58 11.85
N PRO A 90 9.62 7.70 12.76
CA PRO A 90 9.08 6.35 12.81
C PRO A 90 7.63 6.37 13.28
N TYR A 91 6.79 5.53 12.69
CA TYR A 91 5.39 5.34 13.09
C TYR A 91 5.22 4.03 13.83
N TYR A 92 5.24 4.10 15.15
CA TYR A 92 5.07 2.92 15.99
C TYR A 92 3.60 2.70 16.35
N ALA A 93 3.15 1.46 16.26
CA ALA A 93 1.90 1.01 16.86
C ALA A 93 2.21 0.41 18.24
N GLY A 94 1.60 0.98 19.28
CA GLY A 94 1.85 0.56 20.67
C GLY A 94 3.02 1.26 21.34
N ASP A 95 3.50 0.69 22.46
CA ASP A 95 4.63 1.21 23.23
C ASP A 95 5.96 0.84 22.56
N GLU A 96 6.90 1.79 22.51
CA GLU A 96 8.24 1.55 21.93
C GLU A 96 9.01 0.41 22.62
N ASN A 97 8.72 0.14 23.90
CA ASN A 97 9.36 -0.92 24.64
C ASN A 97 8.84 -2.33 24.30
N ASP A 98 7.68 -2.40 23.63
CA ASP A 98 7.04 -3.64 23.23
C ASP A 98 7.32 -4.00 21.76
N LEU A 99 8.15 -3.20 21.06
CA LEU A 99 8.50 -3.47 19.68
C LEU A 99 9.42 -4.66 19.53
N GLU A 100 9.15 -5.49 18.54
CA GLU A 100 9.95 -6.65 18.20
C GLU A 100 10.67 -6.45 16.87
N THR A 101 11.92 -6.94 16.79
CA THR A 101 12.63 -7.02 15.51
C THR A 101 12.15 -8.24 14.75
N VAL A 102 11.63 -8.04 13.53
CA VAL A 102 11.12 -9.11 12.67
C VAL A 102 11.81 -9.09 11.30
N GLU A 103 12.05 -10.27 10.76
CA GLU A 103 12.43 -10.45 9.36
C GLU A 103 11.17 -10.36 8.50
N VAL A 104 11.09 -9.35 7.66
CA VAL A 104 9.95 -9.12 6.77
C VAL A 104 10.07 -9.98 5.52
N ASN A 105 11.28 -10.02 4.96
CA ASN A 105 11.69 -10.89 3.86
C ASN A 105 13.22 -11.09 3.89
N GLU A 106 13.80 -11.70 2.85
CA GLU A 106 15.24 -12.00 2.78
C GLU A 106 16.12 -10.75 2.84
N GLU A 107 15.61 -9.58 2.46
CA GLU A 107 16.36 -8.32 2.34
C GLU A 107 16.05 -7.32 3.46
N LEU A 108 14.87 -7.43 4.08
CA LEU A 108 14.34 -6.39 4.96
C LEU A 108 14.02 -6.91 6.36
N THR A 109 14.51 -6.17 7.33
CA THR A 109 14.20 -6.32 8.76
C THR A 109 13.52 -5.05 9.26
N ALA A 110 12.50 -5.17 10.11
CA ALA A 110 11.77 -4.04 10.67
C ALA A 110 11.61 -4.15 12.19
N LEU A 111 11.38 -3.01 12.83
CA LEU A 111 10.75 -2.97 14.15
C LEU A 111 9.24 -3.07 13.94
N HIS A 112 8.64 -4.07 14.56
CA HIS A 112 7.22 -4.38 14.45
C HIS A 112 6.50 -4.10 15.75
N GLY A 113 5.36 -3.45 15.67
CA GLY A 113 4.45 -3.21 16.78
C GLY A 113 3.00 -3.42 16.37
N ILE A 114 2.17 -3.78 17.33
CA ILE A 114 0.73 -3.92 17.14
C ILE A 114 0.00 -3.41 18.37
N GLU A 115 -1.02 -2.60 18.16
CA GLU A 115 -1.93 -2.09 19.18
C GLU A 115 -3.38 -2.41 18.82
N ILE A 116 -4.12 -2.87 19.81
CA ILE A 116 -5.56 -3.09 19.67
C ILE A 116 -6.26 -2.16 20.66
N SER A 117 -6.98 -1.17 20.13
CA SER A 117 -7.68 -0.16 20.91
C SER A 117 -9.16 -0.09 20.50
N GLY A 118 -10.05 -0.40 21.42
CA GLY A 118 -11.49 -0.45 21.13
C GLY A 118 -11.80 -1.44 20.00
N GLU A 119 -12.42 -0.96 18.92
CA GLU A 119 -12.72 -1.77 17.73
C GLU A 119 -11.63 -1.71 16.65
N GLY A 120 -10.58 -0.91 16.88
CA GLY A 120 -9.48 -0.68 15.93
C GLY A 120 -8.27 -1.58 16.17
N VAL A 121 -7.51 -1.80 15.10
CA VAL A 121 -6.17 -2.39 15.11
C VAL A 121 -5.25 -1.43 14.39
N SER A 122 -4.12 -1.09 15.04
CA SER A 122 -2.97 -0.43 14.44
C SER A 122 -1.81 -1.41 14.45
N GLU A 123 -1.15 -1.60 13.31
CA GLU A 123 0.05 -2.43 13.20
C GLU A 123 1.09 -1.65 12.39
N SER A 124 2.35 -1.74 12.79
CA SER A 124 3.43 -1.00 12.13
C SER A 124 4.66 -1.86 11.90
N TYR A 125 5.34 -1.58 10.80
CA TYR A 125 6.67 -2.07 10.47
C TYR A 125 7.52 -0.84 10.15
N VAL A 126 8.57 -0.61 10.95
CA VAL A 126 9.47 0.53 10.79
C VAL A 126 10.83 0.02 10.32
N PHE A 127 11.21 0.40 9.13
CA PHE A 127 12.49 0.08 8.50
C PHE A 127 13.45 1.24 8.68
N LYS A 128 14.71 0.94 8.97
CA LYS A 128 15.75 1.96 9.00
C LYS A 128 16.13 2.33 7.55
N GLY A 129 15.95 3.59 7.19
CA GLY A 129 16.34 4.07 5.86
C GLY A 129 17.84 4.36 5.81
N ASP A 130 18.54 3.75 4.85
CA ASP A 130 19.98 3.98 4.64
C ASP A 130 20.27 4.78 3.36
N PHE A 131 19.34 4.80 2.38
CA PHE A 131 19.63 5.34 1.04
C PHE A 131 19.73 6.87 1.01
N THR A 132 18.86 7.56 1.75
CA THR A 132 18.84 9.03 1.72
C THR A 132 19.49 9.65 2.95
N GLY A 133 19.82 8.84 3.97
CA GLY A 133 20.26 9.34 5.28
C GLY A 133 19.20 10.19 6.01
N GLN A 134 18.00 10.28 5.46
CA GLN A 134 16.91 11.09 5.98
C GLN A 134 15.65 10.25 6.13
N GLY A 135 15.30 9.94 7.38
CA GLY A 135 14.01 9.39 7.70
C GLY A 135 13.94 7.89 7.83
N PHE A 136 12.69 7.45 7.87
CA PHE A 136 12.28 6.06 8.08
C PHE A 136 11.36 5.64 6.95
N TYR A 137 11.41 4.36 6.62
CA TYR A 137 10.37 3.74 5.81
C TYR A 137 9.40 3.03 6.74
N ASN A 138 8.11 3.25 6.54
CA ASN A 138 7.07 2.73 7.42
C ASN A 138 6.01 2.00 6.62
N ILE A 139 5.57 0.84 7.11
CA ILE A 139 4.27 0.29 6.74
C ILE A 139 3.37 0.43 7.97
N THR A 140 2.28 1.18 7.82
CA THR A 140 1.26 1.32 8.87
C THR A 140 -0.05 0.72 8.38
N ILE A 141 -0.68 -0.08 9.22
CA ILE A 141 -1.96 -0.73 8.97
C ILE A 141 -2.93 -0.17 9.99
N SER A 142 -4.02 0.41 9.52
CA SER A 142 -5.10 0.94 10.38
C SER A 142 -6.42 0.41 9.88
N MET A 143 -7.14 -0.36 10.68
CA MET A 143 -8.42 -0.93 10.30
C MET A 143 -9.23 -1.44 11.48
N SER A 144 -10.51 -1.76 11.25
CA SER A 144 -11.33 -2.43 12.24
C SER A 144 -10.78 -3.82 12.57
N GLN A 145 -11.02 -4.31 13.80
CA GLN A 145 -10.66 -5.69 14.17
C GLN A 145 -11.31 -6.74 13.24
N LYS A 146 -12.51 -6.44 12.73
CA LYS A 146 -13.22 -7.30 11.78
C LYS A 146 -12.45 -7.42 10.47
N ASP A 147 -12.04 -6.28 9.91
CA ASP A 147 -11.31 -6.24 8.64
C ASP A 147 -9.90 -6.79 8.80
N TYR A 148 -9.23 -6.49 9.91
CA TYR A 148 -7.93 -7.07 10.21
C TYR A 148 -7.97 -8.59 10.24
N LYS A 149 -8.97 -9.20 10.91
CA LYS A 149 -9.16 -10.67 10.91
C LYS A 149 -9.42 -11.20 9.49
N LYS A 150 -10.22 -10.48 8.71
CA LYS A 150 -10.56 -10.85 7.32
C LYS A 150 -9.32 -10.84 6.42
N TYR A 151 -8.49 -9.81 6.55
CA TYR A 151 -7.39 -9.53 5.63
C TYR A 151 -6.00 -9.94 6.16
N LYS A 152 -5.86 -10.40 7.40
CA LYS A 152 -4.57 -10.70 8.04
C LYS A 152 -3.60 -11.50 7.17
N LYS A 153 -4.08 -12.55 6.50
CA LYS A 153 -3.24 -13.37 5.62
C LYS A 153 -2.76 -12.59 4.39
N ILE A 154 -3.63 -11.77 3.81
CA ILE A 154 -3.31 -10.92 2.66
C ILE A 154 -2.29 -9.86 3.09
N ILE A 155 -2.52 -9.21 4.21
CA ILE A 155 -1.61 -8.21 4.81
C ILE A 155 -0.22 -8.81 4.99
N SER A 156 -0.11 -10.01 5.58
CA SER A 156 1.19 -10.67 5.74
C SER A 156 1.89 -10.96 4.39
N GLN A 157 1.15 -11.30 3.35
CA GLN A 157 1.70 -11.50 2.01
C GLN A 157 2.16 -10.18 1.39
N MET A 158 1.38 -9.12 1.56
CA MET A 158 1.71 -7.77 1.09
C MET A 158 2.99 -7.26 1.77
N VAL A 159 3.05 -7.33 3.10
CA VAL A 159 4.23 -6.91 3.86
C VAL A 159 5.47 -7.69 3.42
N ALA A 160 5.36 -9.01 3.26
CA ALA A 160 6.47 -9.85 2.79
C ALA A 160 6.94 -9.51 1.36
N SER A 161 6.08 -8.91 0.54
CA SER A 161 6.41 -8.52 -0.84
C SER A 161 7.04 -7.14 -0.96
N CYS A 162 7.07 -6.35 0.13
CA CYS A 162 7.56 -4.99 0.08
C CYS A 162 9.05 -4.94 -0.27
N GLN A 163 9.44 -3.89 -0.98
CA GLN A 163 10.82 -3.61 -1.35
C GLN A 163 11.09 -2.12 -1.18
N ILE A 164 12.29 -1.82 -0.73
CA ILE A 164 12.83 -0.47 -0.60
C ILE A 164 14.13 -0.49 -1.39
N ARG A 165 14.21 0.31 -2.44
CA ARG A 165 15.38 0.33 -3.33
C ARG A 165 15.88 1.74 -3.51
N GLU A 166 17.19 1.87 -3.71
CA GLU A 166 17.77 3.09 -4.25
C GLU A 166 17.25 3.28 -5.68
N TRP A 167 16.88 4.50 -6.02
CA TRP A 167 16.48 4.82 -7.40
C TRP A 167 17.73 5.02 -8.25
N GLU A 168 17.81 4.29 -9.36
CA GLU A 168 18.88 4.40 -10.34
C GLU A 168 18.28 4.85 -11.69
N PRO A 169 18.77 5.95 -12.29
CA PRO A 169 18.22 6.50 -13.54
C PRO A 169 18.17 5.51 -14.71
N GLU A 170 19.11 4.56 -14.75
CA GLU A 170 19.21 3.56 -15.82
C GLU A 170 18.16 2.45 -15.73
N ASN A 171 17.49 2.31 -14.58
CA ASN A 171 16.46 1.29 -14.33
C ASN A 171 15.04 1.80 -14.50
N ALA A 172 14.85 3.04 -14.98
CA ALA A 172 13.54 3.59 -15.32
C ALA A 172 12.97 2.89 -16.58
N THR A 173 12.83 1.56 -16.53
CA THR A 173 11.99 0.84 -17.47
C THR A 173 10.55 1.17 -17.11
N VAL A 174 9.84 1.74 -18.07
CA VAL A 174 8.43 2.08 -18.06
C VAL A 174 7.61 1.00 -17.36
N SER A 175 7.44 1.12 -16.04
CA SER A 175 6.35 0.44 -15.36
C SER A 175 5.09 1.17 -15.78
N GLU A 176 4.07 0.45 -16.22
CA GLU A 176 2.78 1.02 -16.58
C GLU A 176 2.32 1.93 -15.43
N SER A 177 2.44 3.24 -15.67
CA SER A 177 1.96 4.26 -14.75
C SER A 177 0.48 3.99 -14.51
N ILE A 178 0.11 3.85 -13.24
CA ILE A 178 -1.29 3.93 -12.83
C ILE A 178 -1.74 5.33 -13.26
N GLU A 179 -2.44 5.42 -14.42
CA GLU A 179 -3.04 6.67 -14.86
C GLU A 179 -3.98 7.13 -13.75
N ASN A 180 -3.67 8.29 -13.19
CA ASN A 180 -4.57 9.03 -12.32
C ASN A 180 -5.85 9.34 -13.12
N VAL A 181 -6.84 8.46 -13.01
CA VAL A 181 -8.19 8.72 -13.51
C VAL A 181 -8.91 9.56 -12.44
N GLU A 182 -8.44 10.79 -12.23
CA GLU A 182 -9.21 11.84 -11.55
C GLU A 182 -8.48 13.18 -11.66
N ASN A 183 -8.60 13.82 -12.82
CA ASN A 183 -8.54 15.29 -12.90
C ASN A 183 -8.94 15.80 -14.30
N THR A 184 -10.10 15.38 -14.83
CA THR A 184 -10.58 15.89 -16.12
C THR A 184 -11.80 16.81 -16.00
N GLU A 185 -12.21 17.25 -14.83
CA GLU A 185 -13.39 18.14 -14.72
C GLU A 185 -13.12 19.60 -14.34
N ASN A 186 -11.86 20.02 -14.05
CA ASN A 186 -11.60 21.40 -13.62
C ASN A 186 -10.76 22.25 -14.58
N ASN A 187 -10.32 21.76 -15.73
CA ASN A 187 -9.50 22.56 -16.65
C ASN A 187 -10.28 23.28 -17.77
N ASP A 188 -11.55 22.96 -17.99
CA ASP A 188 -12.35 23.63 -19.05
C ASP A 188 -12.94 24.98 -18.62
N LEU A 189 -12.89 25.35 -17.34
CA LEU A 189 -13.41 26.64 -16.86
C LEU A 189 -12.37 27.77 -16.82
N MET A 190 -11.08 27.48 -16.98
CA MET A 190 -10.04 28.52 -16.98
C MET A 190 -9.65 29.05 -18.36
N ILE A 191 -10.05 28.40 -19.43
CA ILE A 191 -9.71 28.84 -20.81
C ILE A 191 -10.73 29.84 -21.35
N LEU A 192 -11.94 29.93 -20.80
CA LEU A 192 -12.97 30.87 -21.23
C LEU A 192 -12.86 32.27 -20.61
N GLY A 193 -12.04 32.44 -19.56
CA GLY A 193 -11.85 33.74 -18.88
C GLY A 193 -10.85 34.66 -19.54
N THR A 194 -9.94 34.16 -20.39
CA THR A 194 -8.80 34.95 -20.93
C THR A 194 -9.02 35.48 -22.37
N LEU A 195 -10.14 35.17 -22.98
CA LEU A 195 -10.45 35.60 -24.38
C LEU A 195 -11.39 36.80 -24.46
N LEU A 196 -11.90 37.34 -23.36
CA LEU A 196 -12.83 38.48 -23.33
C LEU A 196 -12.22 39.84 -22.97
N ASP A 197 -10.90 39.92 -22.70
CA ASP A 197 -10.26 41.18 -22.30
C ASP A 197 -9.27 41.76 -23.34
N ARG A 198 -9.44 41.41 -24.63
CA ARG A 198 -8.63 41.98 -25.75
C ARG A 198 -9.44 42.68 -26.82
N THR A 199 -10.63 43.19 -26.53
CA THR A 199 -11.36 44.10 -27.42
C THR A 199 -12.02 45.21 -26.62
N ARG A 200 -11.18 46.16 -26.18
CA ARG A 200 -11.53 47.55 -25.91
C ARG A 200 -10.30 48.41 -25.99
#